data_5ecd8fba29b42054fee86a21c797c504
#
_entry.id   5ecd8fba29b42054fee86a21c797c504
#
_cell.length_a   1.000
_cell.length_b   1.000
_cell.length_c   1.000
_cell.angle_alpha   90.00
_cell.angle_beta   90.00
_cell.angle_gamma   90.00
#
_symmetry.space_group_name_H-M   'P 1'
#
loop_
_entity.id
_entity.type
_entity.pdbx_description
1 polymer ?
#
loop_
_entity_poly.entity_id
_entity_poly.type
_entity_poly.pdbx_seq_one_letter_code
_entity_poly.pdbx_strand_id
1 'polypeptide(L)'
;TDGSPLIIILFSFSKTQLNNYYPIGKNIVISGELSFEGNKLTMVHPDYSVKPDQIYKIPQIEPIYPSVFGLGNKFLQKTIGNVINDLQLIAEWHPKKFIQVKKWPGFLRALSLIHIPRDSKDLSCIKEARERLIFDEFYSHHLKMDKFRHANKRQVGFNVEGSKALIKKLINNLSFELTNSQLNALYEILDDIESG
;
A
#
# COMPACT_ATOMS: atom_id res chain seq x y z
N THR A 1 17.70 -24.56 -21.66
CA THR A 1 19.06 -24.71 -21.09
C THR A 1 20.03 -24.81 -22.25
N ASP A 2 20.90 -23.85 -22.41
CA ASP A 2 21.93 -23.77 -23.45
C ASP A 2 23.20 -24.54 -23.05
N GLY A 3 23.23 -25.20 -21.88
CA GLY A 3 24.36 -25.91 -21.32
C GLY A 3 25.41 -25.02 -20.63
N SER A 4 25.17 -23.74 -20.48
CA SER A 4 26.10 -22.83 -19.80
C SER A 4 26.18 -23.13 -18.30
N PRO A 5 27.40 -23.12 -17.69
CA PRO A 5 27.55 -23.33 -16.26
C PRO A 5 27.01 -22.17 -15.46
N LEU A 6 26.20 -22.46 -14.44
CA LEU A 6 25.67 -21.49 -13.47
C LEU A 6 26.22 -21.80 -12.09
N ILE A 7 26.81 -20.81 -11.42
CA ILE A 7 27.28 -20.90 -10.05
C ILE A 7 26.19 -20.41 -9.11
N ILE A 8 25.74 -21.30 -8.20
CA ILE A 8 24.79 -20.93 -7.15
C ILE A 8 25.57 -20.67 -5.86
N ILE A 9 25.42 -19.49 -5.29
CA ILE A 9 26.07 -19.08 -4.03
C ILE A 9 25.03 -19.11 -2.92
N LEU A 10 25.29 -19.92 -1.90
CA LEU A 10 24.38 -20.09 -0.74
C LEU A 10 25.18 -19.84 0.53
N PHE A 11 24.72 -18.89 1.35
CA PHE A 11 25.29 -18.62 2.67
C PHE A 11 24.51 -19.39 3.74
N SER A 12 25.23 -19.87 4.76
CA SER A 12 24.63 -20.52 5.94
C SER A 12 23.85 -21.82 5.66
N PHE A 13 24.21 -22.55 4.59
CA PHE A 13 23.65 -23.87 4.31
C PHE A 13 24.54 -24.99 4.85
N SER A 14 23.95 -25.95 5.55
CA SER A 14 24.66 -27.18 5.92
C SER A 14 24.78 -28.13 4.71
N LYS A 15 25.78 -29.03 4.74
CA LYS A 15 25.98 -29.99 3.67
C LYS A 15 24.75 -30.90 3.44
N THR A 16 24.03 -31.20 4.50
CA THR A 16 22.79 -32.00 4.44
C THR A 16 21.68 -31.24 3.74
N GLN A 17 21.53 -29.93 4.05
CA GLN A 17 20.55 -29.07 3.38
C GLN A 17 20.87 -28.92 1.88
N LEU A 18 22.15 -28.71 1.53
CA LEU A 18 22.59 -28.68 0.14
C LEU A 18 22.17 -29.90 -0.65
N ASN A 19 22.48 -31.09 -0.11
CA ASN A 19 22.13 -32.36 -0.77
C ASN A 19 20.61 -32.56 -0.91
N ASN A 20 19.82 -32.05 0.01
CA ASN A 20 18.37 -32.16 -0.05
C ASN A 20 17.76 -31.21 -1.09
N TYR A 21 18.24 -29.94 -1.13
CA TYR A 21 17.73 -28.94 -2.05
C TYR A 21 18.34 -29.05 -3.46
N TYR A 22 19.61 -29.45 -3.55
CA TYR A 22 20.39 -29.51 -4.78
C TYR A 22 21.08 -30.89 -4.93
N PRO A 23 20.31 -31.99 -5.07
CA PRO A 23 20.87 -33.32 -5.16
C PRO A 23 21.68 -33.48 -6.46
N ILE A 24 22.88 -34.06 -6.34
CA ILE A 24 23.80 -34.28 -7.46
C ILE A 24 23.14 -35.19 -8.50
N GLY A 25 23.28 -34.82 -9.77
CA GLY A 25 22.75 -35.60 -10.91
C GLY A 25 21.23 -35.51 -11.10
N LYS A 26 20.54 -34.60 -10.41
CA LYS A 26 19.11 -34.35 -10.63
C LYS A 26 18.89 -33.02 -11.31
N ASN A 27 17.89 -32.98 -12.17
CA ASN A 27 17.43 -31.70 -12.75
C ASN A 27 16.60 -30.91 -11.73
N ILE A 28 16.90 -29.63 -11.63
CA ILE A 28 16.18 -28.70 -10.75
C ILE A 28 15.88 -27.44 -11.55
N VAL A 29 14.72 -26.88 -11.34
CA VAL A 29 14.34 -25.56 -11.85
C VAL A 29 14.56 -24.53 -10.74
N ILE A 30 15.33 -23.50 -11.04
CA ILE A 30 15.62 -22.42 -10.12
C ILE A 30 15.15 -21.10 -10.72
N SER A 31 14.73 -20.18 -9.85
CA SER A 31 14.37 -18.81 -10.20
C SER A 31 15.03 -17.86 -9.21
N GLY A 32 15.56 -16.74 -9.70
CA GLY A 32 16.26 -15.76 -8.90
C GLY A 32 16.98 -14.76 -9.80
N GLU A 33 17.65 -13.80 -9.18
CA GLU A 33 18.42 -12.77 -9.89
C GLU A 33 19.73 -13.34 -10.40
N LEU A 34 19.99 -13.15 -11.70
CA LEU A 34 21.22 -13.54 -12.35
C LEU A 34 22.20 -12.37 -12.36
N SER A 35 23.43 -12.65 -11.98
CA SER A 35 24.54 -11.70 -12.04
C SER A 35 25.74 -12.29 -12.76
N PHE A 36 26.63 -11.44 -13.24
CA PHE A 36 27.90 -11.84 -13.85
C PHE A 36 29.04 -11.46 -12.92
N GLU A 37 29.82 -12.46 -12.51
CA GLU A 37 31.12 -12.25 -11.85
C GLU A 37 32.25 -12.61 -12.85
N GLY A 38 32.83 -11.56 -13.46
CA GLY A 38 33.72 -11.74 -14.58
C GLY A 38 33.02 -12.39 -15.77
N ASN A 39 33.44 -13.59 -16.17
CA ASN A 39 32.86 -14.36 -17.28
C ASN A 39 31.95 -15.51 -16.81
N LYS A 40 31.57 -15.54 -15.52
CA LYS A 40 30.78 -16.61 -14.93
C LYS A 40 29.40 -16.11 -14.57
N LEU A 41 28.38 -16.89 -14.94
CA LEU A 41 27.01 -16.63 -14.54
C LEU A 41 26.82 -17.09 -13.09
N THR A 42 26.32 -16.21 -12.24
CA THR A 42 26.12 -16.46 -10.81
C THR A 42 24.71 -16.14 -10.39
N MET A 43 24.22 -16.86 -9.38
CA MET A 43 22.94 -16.59 -8.72
C MET A 43 23.13 -16.75 -7.22
N VAL A 44 22.82 -15.71 -6.46
CA VAL A 44 22.97 -15.71 -5.00
C VAL A 44 21.59 -15.98 -4.40
N HIS A 45 21.47 -17.02 -3.58
CA HIS A 45 20.22 -17.41 -2.90
C HIS A 45 19.01 -17.39 -3.85
N PRO A 46 18.86 -18.42 -4.73
CA PRO A 46 17.67 -18.53 -5.59
C PRO A 46 16.37 -18.34 -4.79
N ASP A 47 15.45 -17.54 -5.30
CA ASP A 47 14.15 -17.30 -4.67
C ASP A 47 13.31 -18.58 -4.64
N TYR A 48 13.40 -19.37 -5.71
CA TYR A 48 12.73 -20.65 -5.85
C TYR A 48 13.69 -21.72 -6.36
N SER A 49 13.53 -22.91 -5.78
CA SER A 49 14.23 -24.11 -6.20
C SER A 49 13.26 -25.28 -6.12
N VAL A 50 12.85 -25.80 -7.25
CA VAL A 50 11.81 -26.84 -7.34
C VAL A 50 12.21 -27.95 -8.33
N LYS A 51 11.60 -29.12 -8.21
CA LYS A 51 11.73 -30.17 -9.22
C LYS A 51 11.04 -29.75 -10.52
N PRO A 52 11.45 -30.28 -11.69
CA PRO A 52 10.84 -29.93 -12.98
C PRO A 52 9.32 -30.15 -13.06
N ASP A 53 8.82 -31.19 -12.41
CA ASP A 53 7.40 -31.52 -12.31
C ASP A 53 6.62 -30.54 -11.41
N GLN A 54 7.32 -29.70 -10.66
CA GLN A 54 6.76 -28.72 -9.72
C GLN A 54 6.95 -27.26 -10.17
N ILE A 55 7.25 -27.02 -11.43
CA ILE A 55 7.47 -25.68 -11.99
C ILE A 55 6.25 -24.74 -11.75
N TYR A 56 5.05 -25.30 -11.68
CA TYR A 56 3.82 -24.58 -11.37
C TYR A 56 3.79 -23.92 -9.98
N LYS A 57 4.73 -24.31 -9.08
CA LYS A 57 4.89 -23.68 -7.77
C LYS A 57 5.67 -22.36 -7.81
N ILE A 58 6.34 -22.08 -8.92
CA ILE A 58 7.02 -20.80 -9.13
C ILE A 58 5.96 -19.80 -9.62
N PRO A 59 5.63 -18.75 -8.86
CA PRO A 59 4.67 -17.76 -9.28
C PRO A 59 5.20 -17.00 -10.50
N GLN A 60 4.35 -16.75 -11.49
CA GLN A 60 4.71 -15.93 -12.65
C GLN A 60 4.84 -14.44 -12.27
N ILE A 61 4.07 -14.03 -11.27
CA ILE A 61 3.99 -12.67 -10.78
C ILE A 61 3.89 -12.75 -9.26
N GLU A 62 4.66 -11.93 -8.58
CA GLU A 62 4.60 -11.83 -7.13
C GLU A 62 4.72 -10.37 -6.67
N PRO A 63 4.02 -9.99 -5.59
CA PRO A 63 4.15 -8.67 -5.02
C PRO A 63 5.48 -8.54 -4.28
N ILE A 64 6.11 -7.37 -4.42
CA ILE A 64 7.32 -7.03 -3.66
C ILE A 64 6.94 -5.99 -2.62
N TYR A 65 7.17 -6.31 -1.35
CA TYR A 65 6.94 -5.41 -0.23
C TYR A 65 8.24 -4.72 0.20
N PRO A 66 8.17 -3.49 0.71
CA PRO A 66 9.34 -2.83 1.29
C PRO A 66 9.98 -3.70 2.37
N SER A 67 11.31 -3.77 2.37
CA SER A 67 12.05 -4.51 3.39
C SER A 67 11.81 -3.94 4.78
N VAL A 68 11.42 -4.81 5.71
CA VAL A 68 11.32 -4.49 7.14
C VAL A 68 12.29 -5.40 7.88
N PHE A 69 13.01 -4.86 8.85
CA PHE A 69 13.98 -5.64 9.62
C PHE A 69 13.34 -6.88 10.23
N GLY A 70 13.93 -8.03 9.95
CA GLY A 70 13.45 -9.34 10.44
C GLY A 70 12.28 -9.96 9.67
N LEU A 71 11.69 -9.26 8.67
CA LEU A 71 10.58 -9.76 7.88
C LEU A 71 10.95 -9.89 6.41
N GLY A 72 11.14 -11.12 5.94
CA GLY A 72 11.39 -11.39 4.52
C GLY A 72 10.13 -11.26 3.66
N ASN A 73 10.31 -10.93 2.38
CA ASN A 73 9.21 -10.73 1.43
C ASN A 73 8.27 -11.95 1.34
N LYS A 74 8.80 -13.18 1.32
CA LYS A 74 7.99 -14.41 1.30
C LYS A 74 7.11 -14.59 2.53
N PHE A 75 7.58 -14.15 3.71
CA PHE A 75 6.78 -14.16 4.92
C PHE A 75 5.61 -13.19 4.82
N LEU A 76 5.86 -11.97 4.34
CA LEU A 76 4.83 -10.96 4.13
C LEU A 76 3.80 -11.40 3.08
N GLN A 77 4.25 -11.92 1.94
CA GLN A 77 3.38 -12.47 0.90
C GLN A 77 2.44 -13.55 1.44
N LYS A 78 3.00 -14.53 2.16
CA LYS A 78 2.21 -15.63 2.75
C LYS A 78 1.21 -15.12 3.79
N THR A 79 1.64 -14.22 4.67
CA THR A 79 0.79 -13.70 5.75
C THR A 79 -0.35 -12.86 5.17
N ILE A 80 -0.05 -11.93 4.27
CA ILE A 80 -1.05 -11.08 3.63
C ILE A 80 -2.00 -11.92 2.78
N GLY A 81 -1.47 -12.91 2.04
CA GLY A 81 -2.28 -13.84 1.26
C GLY A 81 -3.29 -14.62 2.12
N ASN A 82 -2.85 -15.13 3.26
CA ASN A 82 -3.75 -15.82 4.20
C ASN A 82 -4.83 -14.88 4.73
N VAL A 83 -4.45 -13.67 5.18
CA VAL A 83 -5.41 -12.67 5.66
C VAL A 83 -6.47 -12.35 4.61
N ILE A 84 -6.06 -12.13 3.36
CA ILE A 84 -7.02 -11.82 2.28
C ILE A 84 -7.95 -13.00 1.99
N ASN A 85 -7.44 -14.23 2.03
CA ASN A 85 -8.26 -15.43 1.82
C ASN A 85 -9.26 -15.67 2.98
N ASP A 86 -8.89 -15.28 4.20
CA ASP A 86 -9.73 -15.42 5.40
C ASP A 86 -10.70 -14.25 5.58
N LEU A 87 -10.58 -13.17 4.79
CA LEU A 87 -11.51 -12.05 4.84
C LEU A 87 -12.92 -12.51 4.45
N GLN A 88 -13.86 -12.29 5.37
CA GLN A 88 -15.27 -12.53 5.11
C GLN A 88 -15.78 -11.58 4.01
N LEU A 89 -16.86 -11.97 3.34
CA LEU A 89 -17.52 -11.12 2.36
C LEU A 89 -17.98 -9.82 3.03
N ILE A 90 -17.29 -8.74 2.71
CA ILE A 90 -17.65 -7.39 3.14
C ILE A 90 -18.60 -6.82 2.08
N ALA A 91 -19.75 -6.33 2.50
CA ALA A 91 -20.70 -5.69 1.59
C ALA A 91 -20.08 -4.43 0.97
N GLU A 92 -20.35 -4.21 -0.32
CA GLU A 92 -19.90 -3.02 -1.01
C GLU A 92 -20.60 -1.78 -0.43
N TRP A 93 -19.82 -0.79 0.02
CA TRP A 93 -20.32 0.44 0.65
C TRP A 93 -20.55 1.59 -0.31
N HIS A 94 -20.02 1.48 -1.54
CA HIS A 94 -20.28 2.49 -2.55
C HIS A 94 -21.49 2.12 -3.42
N PRO A 95 -22.21 3.13 -3.95
CA PRO A 95 -23.30 2.89 -4.88
C PRO A 95 -22.80 2.12 -6.13
N LYS A 96 -23.53 1.09 -6.54
CA LYS A 96 -23.16 0.25 -7.71
C LYS A 96 -22.91 1.09 -8.97
N LYS A 97 -23.73 2.11 -9.22
CA LYS A 97 -23.59 3.02 -10.34
C LYS A 97 -22.25 3.76 -10.34
N PHE A 98 -21.79 4.19 -9.15
CA PHE A 98 -20.51 4.88 -8.99
C PHE A 98 -19.34 3.96 -9.34
N ILE A 99 -19.33 2.75 -8.81
CA ILE A 99 -18.31 1.73 -9.09
C ILE A 99 -18.26 1.41 -10.59
N GLN A 100 -19.42 1.26 -11.23
CA GLN A 100 -19.50 0.96 -12.67
C GLN A 100 -18.95 2.10 -13.55
N VAL A 101 -19.29 3.35 -13.24
CA VAL A 101 -18.78 4.54 -13.97
C VAL A 101 -17.27 4.64 -13.86
N LYS A 102 -16.71 4.36 -12.69
CA LYS A 102 -15.26 4.36 -12.45
C LYS A 102 -14.56 3.11 -12.98
N LYS A 103 -15.30 2.07 -13.38
CA LYS A 103 -14.78 0.74 -13.78
C LYS A 103 -13.92 0.10 -12.70
N TRP A 104 -14.23 0.39 -11.43
CA TRP A 104 -13.46 -0.16 -10.32
C TRP A 104 -13.92 -1.58 -9.97
N PRO A 105 -13.00 -2.46 -9.56
CA PRO A 105 -13.37 -3.72 -8.94
C PRO A 105 -13.98 -3.50 -7.55
N GLY A 106 -14.74 -4.48 -7.06
CA GLY A 106 -15.17 -4.49 -5.66
C GLY A 106 -13.96 -4.57 -4.71
N PHE A 107 -14.15 -4.14 -3.45
CA PHE A 107 -13.05 -3.98 -2.48
C PHE A 107 -12.17 -5.21 -2.31
N LEU A 108 -12.76 -6.39 -2.04
CA LEU A 108 -11.98 -7.63 -1.89
C LEU A 108 -11.24 -8.03 -3.17
N ARG A 109 -11.87 -7.80 -4.32
CA ARG A 109 -11.21 -8.06 -5.61
C ARG A 109 -10.05 -7.09 -5.83
N ALA A 110 -10.19 -5.81 -5.45
CA ALA A 110 -9.11 -4.83 -5.52
C ALA A 110 -7.91 -5.24 -4.64
N LEU A 111 -8.16 -5.68 -3.40
CA LEU A 111 -7.11 -6.22 -2.53
C LEU A 111 -6.42 -7.44 -3.16
N SER A 112 -7.22 -8.39 -3.68
CA SER A 112 -6.67 -9.60 -4.31
C SER A 112 -5.81 -9.28 -5.55
N LEU A 113 -6.23 -8.33 -6.38
CA LEU A 113 -5.47 -7.91 -7.56
C LEU A 113 -4.11 -7.34 -7.22
N ILE A 114 -4.00 -6.59 -6.12
CA ILE A 114 -2.74 -5.95 -5.72
C ILE A 114 -1.82 -6.93 -4.98
N HIS A 115 -2.37 -7.79 -4.14
CA HIS A 115 -1.57 -8.62 -3.24
C HIS A 115 -1.41 -10.07 -3.69
N ILE A 116 -2.28 -10.58 -4.57
CA ILE A 116 -2.27 -11.97 -5.06
C ILE A 116 -2.55 -11.96 -6.57
N PRO A 117 -1.80 -11.21 -7.39
CA PRO A 117 -1.99 -11.24 -8.85
C PRO A 117 -1.63 -12.63 -9.37
N ARG A 118 -2.42 -13.16 -10.30
CA ARG A 118 -2.28 -14.53 -10.82
C ARG A 118 -1.64 -14.57 -12.20
N ASP A 119 -2.02 -13.61 -13.04
CA ASP A 119 -1.64 -13.58 -14.45
C ASP A 119 -1.53 -12.14 -15.00
N SER A 120 -1.18 -12.03 -16.25
CA SER A 120 -1.06 -10.74 -16.97
C SER A 120 -2.39 -9.97 -17.06
N LYS A 121 -3.55 -10.65 -17.01
CA LYS A 121 -4.86 -9.99 -16.99
C LYS A 121 -5.09 -9.28 -15.67
N ASP A 122 -4.70 -9.90 -14.56
CA ASP A 122 -4.74 -9.26 -13.24
C ASP A 122 -3.86 -8.00 -13.23
N LEU A 123 -2.67 -8.05 -13.84
CA LEU A 123 -1.79 -6.88 -13.96
C LEU A 123 -2.44 -5.71 -14.70
N SER A 124 -3.22 -5.99 -15.76
CA SER A 124 -3.92 -4.94 -16.50
C SER A 124 -4.99 -4.21 -15.67
N CYS A 125 -5.49 -4.83 -14.59
CA CYS A 125 -6.51 -4.27 -13.70
C CYS A 125 -5.93 -3.63 -12.41
N ILE A 126 -4.60 -3.65 -12.24
CA ILE A 126 -3.97 -3.13 -11.00
C ILE A 126 -4.20 -1.63 -10.85
N LYS A 127 -4.22 -0.89 -11.95
CA LYS A 127 -4.43 0.57 -11.91
C LYS A 127 -5.79 0.90 -11.29
N GLU A 128 -6.86 0.30 -11.79
CA GLU A 128 -8.22 0.52 -11.31
C GLU A 128 -8.39 0.01 -9.87
N ALA A 129 -7.76 -1.11 -9.54
CA ALA A 129 -7.74 -1.64 -8.18
C ALA A 129 -7.04 -0.67 -7.20
N ARG A 130 -5.90 -0.11 -7.59
CA ARG A 130 -5.16 0.87 -6.79
C ARG A 130 -5.95 2.17 -6.63
N GLU A 131 -6.53 2.70 -7.70
CA GLU A 131 -7.38 3.89 -7.66
C GLU A 131 -8.55 3.69 -6.70
N ARG A 132 -9.18 2.51 -6.71
CA ARG A 132 -10.26 2.16 -5.79
C ARG A 132 -9.79 2.22 -4.33
N LEU A 133 -8.69 1.58 -3.99
CA LEU A 133 -8.21 1.54 -2.60
C LEU A 133 -7.71 2.91 -2.12
N ILE A 134 -7.06 3.68 -2.99
CA ILE A 134 -6.68 5.06 -2.70
C ILE A 134 -7.93 5.92 -2.39
N PHE A 135 -8.97 5.78 -3.21
CA PHE A 135 -10.22 6.51 -2.98
C PHE A 135 -10.84 6.13 -1.64
N ASP A 136 -10.90 4.84 -1.31
CA ASP A 136 -11.45 4.37 -0.03
C ASP A 136 -10.70 4.93 1.16
N GLU A 137 -9.37 5.00 1.10
CA GLU A 137 -8.54 5.56 2.16
C GLU A 137 -8.82 7.06 2.36
N PHE A 138 -8.82 7.84 1.28
CA PHE A 138 -9.15 9.27 1.35
C PHE A 138 -10.59 9.50 1.82
N TYR A 139 -11.53 8.72 1.33
CA TYR A 139 -12.93 8.80 1.74
C TYR A 139 -13.10 8.50 3.23
N SER A 140 -12.47 7.44 3.72
CA SER A 140 -12.44 7.09 5.14
C SER A 140 -11.83 8.21 5.99
N HIS A 141 -10.70 8.79 5.54
CA HIS A 141 -10.07 9.91 6.22
C HIS A 141 -11.00 11.13 6.27
N HIS A 142 -11.64 11.47 5.15
CA HIS A 142 -12.58 12.57 5.07
C HIS A 142 -13.78 12.40 6.02
N LEU A 143 -14.36 11.20 6.05
CA LEU A 143 -15.44 10.87 6.98
C LEU A 143 -15.02 10.99 8.45
N LYS A 144 -13.79 10.59 8.80
CA LYS A 144 -13.26 10.77 10.16
C LYS A 144 -13.17 12.24 10.51
N MET A 145 -12.60 13.06 9.62
CA MET A 145 -12.48 14.51 9.84
C MET A 145 -13.84 15.18 9.97
N ASP A 146 -14.81 14.78 9.15
CA ASP A 146 -16.17 15.31 9.23
C ASP A 146 -16.85 14.98 10.57
N LYS A 147 -16.74 13.73 11.00
CA LYS A 147 -17.20 13.32 12.35
C LYS A 147 -16.55 14.12 13.48
N PHE A 148 -15.24 14.37 13.37
CA PHE A 148 -14.49 15.20 14.34
C PHE A 148 -15.02 16.62 14.36
N ARG A 149 -15.23 17.25 13.19
CA ARG A 149 -15.79 18.59 13.09
C ARG A 149 -17.17 18.67 13.71
N HIS A 150 -18.05 17.69 13.41
CA HIS A 150 -19.38 17.64 14.00
C HIS A 150 -19.37 17.39 15.52
N ALA A 151 -18.43 16.58 16.01
CA ALA A 151 -18.30 16.36 17.45
C ALA A 151 -17.81 17.63 18.16
N ASN A 152 -16.84 18.34 17.59
CA ASN A 152 -16.33 19.60 18.16
C ASN A 152 -17.38 20.72 18.14
N LYS A 153 -18.17 20.83 17.06
CA LYS A 153 -19.29 21.79 17.00
C LYS A 153 -20.40 21.57 18.02
N ARG A 154 -20.48 20.38 18.63
CA ARG A 154 -21.42 20.07 19.72
C ARG A 154 -20.86 20.36 21.12
N GLN A 155 -19.58 20.66 21.23
CA GLN A 155 -19.00 21.13 22.49
C GLN A 155 -19.32 22.60 22.63
N VAL A 156 -20.14 22.92 23.61
CA VAL A 156 -20.47 24.32 23.95
C VAL A 156 -19.19 24.95 24.48
N GLY A 157 -18.66 25.91 23.74
CA GLY A 157 -17.52 26.72 24.17
C GLY A 157 -17.94 27.81 25.14
N PHE A 158 -16.99 28.58 25.62
CA PHE A 158 -17.28 29.84 26.36
C PHE A 158 -17.47 30.94 25.35
N ASN A 159 -18.63 31.60 25.37
CA ASN A 159 -18.84 32.84 24.61
C ASN A 159 -17.87 33.91 25.15
N VAL A 160 -17.02 34.43 24.28
CA VAL A 160 -16.07 35.48 24.61
C VAL A 160 -16.44 36.73 23.82
N GLU A 161 -17.13 37.64 24.48
CA GLU A 161 -17.37 38.95 23.91
C GLU A 161 -16.09 39.79 23.92
N GLY A 162 -15.51 39.99 22.75
CA GLY A 162 -14.28 40.75 22.56
C GLY A 162 -14.48 42.12 21.92
N SER A 163 -13.60 43.06 22.23
CA SER A 163 -13.63 44.39 21.58
C SER A 163 -13.11 44.27 20.14
N LYS A 164 -13.99 44.47 19.15
CA LYS A 164 -13.64 44.57 17.72
C LYS A 164 -12.57 45.66 17.43
N ALA A 165 -12.35 46.58 18.37
CA ALA A 165 -11.34 47.63 18.26
C ALA A 165 -9.90 47.06 18.29
N LEU A 166 -9.65 46.03 19.11
CA LEU A 166 -8.32 45.36 19.17
C LEU A 166 -8.00 44.64 17.87
N ILE A 167 -8.98 43.98 17.27
CA ILE A 167 -8.83 43.29 16.00
C ILE A 167 -8.51 44.26 14.87
N LYS A 168 -9.25 45.38 14.80
CA LYS A 168 -8.97 46.45 13.83
C LYS A 168 -7.56 47.02 14.03
N LYS A 169 -7.14 47.22 15.29
CA LYS A 169 -5.80 47.71 15.61
C LYS A 169 -4.73 46.72 15.20
N LEU A 170 -4.98 45.43 15.39
CA LEU A 170 -4.06 44.36 14.96
C LEU A 170 -3.91 44.37 13.44
N ILE A 171 -5.03 44.34 12.69
CA ILE A 171 -5.02 44.35 11.22
C ILE A 171 -4.30 45.60 10.68
N ASN A 172 -4.56 46.79 11.25
CA ASN A 172 -3.92 48.01 10.81
C ASN A 172 -2.41 48.08 11.11
N ASN A 173 -1.91 47.25 12.05
CA ASN A 173 -0.51 47.21 12.40
C ASN A 173 0.25 46.12 11.64
N LEU A 174 -0.42 45.34 10.78
CA LEU A 174 0.27 44.38 9.91
C LEU A 174 1.05 45.14 8.84
N SER A 175 2.24 44.64 8.51
CA SER A 175 3.08 45.21 7.45
C SER A 175 2.64 44.80 6.04
N PHE A 176 1.53 44.10 5.90
CA PHE A 176 0.95 43.59 4.66
C PHE A 176 -0.58 43.56 4.73
N GLU A 177 -1.24 43.58 3.59
CA GLU A 177 -2.69 43.44 3.49
C GLU A 177 -3.08 41.97 3.52
N LEU A 178 -4.12 41.65 4.31
CA LEU A 178 -4.68 40.30 4.34
C LEU A 178 -5.37 39.99 3.03
N THR A 179 -5.15 38.76 2.51
CA THR A 179 -5.91 38.24 1.38
C THR A 179 -7.37 37.97 1.76
N ASN A 180 -8.26 37.91 0.76
CA ASN A 180 -9.68 37.63 0.99
C ASN A 180 -9.89 36.30 1.77
N SER A 181 -9.11 35.28 1.48
CA SER A 181 -9.18 34.00 2.20
C SER A 181 -8.79 34.14 3.67
N GLN A 182 -7.78 34.95 3.98
CA GLN A 182 -7.35 35.23 5.35
C GLN A 182 -8.40 36.04 6.11
N LEU A 183 -9.02 37.05 5.45
CA LEU A 183 -10.12 37.80 6.04
C LEU A 183 -11.32 36.91 6.34
N ASN A 184 -11.72 36.04 5.43
CA ASN A 184 -12.81 35.09 5.64
C ASN A 184 -12.53 34.15 6.82
N ALA A 185 -11.33 33.58 6.89
CA ALA A 185 -10.92 32.74 8.02
C ALA A 185 -10.96 33.51 9.35
N LEU A 186 -10.51 34.76 9.36
CA LEU A 186 -10.57 35.61 10.55
C LEU A 186 -12.03 35.84 10.99
N TYR A 187 -12.94 36.14 10.06
CA TYR A 187 -14.35 36.32 10.39
C TYR A 187 -15.02 35.05 10.89
N GLU A 188 -14.71 33.88 10.30
CA GLU A 188 -15.18 32.59 10.79
C GLU A 188 -14.72 32.30 12.22
N ILE A 189 -13.45 32.57 12.54
CA ILE A 189 -12.91 32.43 13.90
C ILE A 189 -13.61 33.35 14.89
N LEU A 190 -13.89 34.62 14.51
CA LEU A 190 -14.55 35.57 15.35
C LEU A 190 -16.02 35.18 15.63
N ASP A 191 -16.71 34.68 14.62
CA ASP A 191 -18.08 34.18 14.73
C ASP A 191 -18.14 32.94 15.65
N ASP A 192 -17.20 31.99 15.51
CA ASP A 192 -17.08 30.83 16.37
C ASP A 192 -16.81 31.24 17.86
N ILE A 193 -15.98 32.25 18.10
CA ILE A 193 -15.66 32.73 19.45
C ILE A 193 -16.87 33.47 20.07
N GLU A 194 -17.62 34.26 19.28
CA GLU A 194 -18.81 34.99 19.72
C GLU A 194 -20.02 34.04 19.91
N SER A 195 -20.08 32.92 19.19
CA SER A 195 -21.24 31.99 19.29
C SER A 195 -21.12 30.98 20.44
N GLY A 196 -19.93 30.67 20.91
CA GLY A 196 -19.64 29.77 22.03
C GLY A 196 -19.71 28.26 21.63
#